data_bb0337ee0eb9043d92a620f07fb56cf0
#
_entry.id   bb0337ee0eb9043d92a620f07fb56cf0
#
_cell.length_a   1.000
_cell.length_b   1.000
_cell.length_c   1.000
_cell.angle_alpha   90.00
_cell.angle_beta   90.00
_cell.angle_gamma   90.00
#
_symmetry.space_group_name_H-M   'P 1'
#
loop_
_entity.id
_entity.type
_entity.pdbx_description
1 polymer ?
#
loop_
_entity_poly.entity_id
_entity_poly.type
_entity_poly.pdbx_seq_one_letter_code
_entity_poly.pdbx_strand_id
1 'polypeptide(L)'
;MEEVLLSRWQFAITTIYHFLFVPVTLGMAIFVALLETCYVKTKRPEWKKTCRKLLHFFGTLFLINFAMGVATGLVQEFQFGMNWSEYSRFMGDIFGAPLALEALTAFFLESTFLGIWMFGWDKLSEKAHCACIWLVAIGSNLSAFWILVANSFMQHPVGYTIANGRAEMANFFELITNHYILGEQSHTLFAGITTAGFVVMAVSAWKLLHDEESRYAFTQAIKAGAIYTIVGVVGVIMSGHLHTQYLAQASPMKLAAMEALWDTEDPAPFAVLAYPNMEKGHNDFEITIPYMFTIMVHDNIKGEVRGINDLQKEAVEKFGPGDYRPHVTMLFYSFRAMVGAGFFMVLVSLVVFYLAKKDKLFTAKKLLYALPWLVIVPFIANSCGWIVAEMGRQPWLVMGLQKTVDGVSPNLTSAEIMFTMIGFTVLYLLLIITALYIAFRFIRRTQITPAIEGGK
;
A
#
# COMPACT_ATOMS: atom_id res chain seq x y z
N MET A 1 -13.76 11.42 -25.00
CA MET A 1 -12.33 11.54 -24.62
C MET A 1 -12.16 12.28 -23.30
N GLU A 2 -12.86 13.38 -23.10
CA GLU A 2 -12.84 14.14 -21.83
C GLU A 2 -13.40 13.34 -20.67
N GLU A 3 -14.52 12.64 -20.86
CA GLU A 3 -15.17 11.77 -19.86
C GLU A 3 -14.21 10.66 -19.38
N VAL A 4 -13.44 10.07 -20.30
CA VAL A 4 -12.43 9.05 -19.95
C VAL A 4 -11.35 9.65 -19.06
N LEU A 5 -10.84 10.83 -19.41
CA LEU A 5 -9.81 11.50 -18.62
C LEU A 5 -10.33 11.87 -17.23
N LEU A 6 -11.53 12.45 -17.14
CA LEU A 6 -12.17 12.84 -15.87
C LEU A 6 -12.46 11.61 -14.99
N SER A 7 -12.98 10.51 -15.57
CA SER A 7 -13.23 9.25 -14.85
C SER A 7 -11.93 8.67 -14.28
N ARG A 8 -10.83 8.73 -15.03
CA ARG A 8 -9.50 8.31 -14.56
C ARG A 8 -8.99 9.19 -13.41
N TRP A 9 -9.13 10.52 -13.50
CA TRP A 9 -8.77 11.41 -12.42
C TRP A 9 -9.59 11.17 -11.16
N GLN A 10 -10.91 10.99 -11.30
CA GLN A 10 -11.77 10.69 -10.17
C GLN A 10 -11.36 9.39 -9.48
N PHE A 11 -11.11 8.33 -10.26
CA PHE A 11 -10.65 7.05 -9.72
C PHE A 11 -9.28 7.19 -9.03
N ALA A 12 -8.32 7.89 -9.64
CA ALA A 12 -7.00 8.12 -9.06
C ALA A 12 -7.07 8.87 -7.73
N ILE A 13 -7.87 9.95 -7.67
CA ILE A 13 -8.07 10.74 -6.45
C ILE A 13 -8.68 9.87 -5.36
N THR A 14 -9.77 9.16 -5.64
CA THR A 14 -10.47 8.35 -4.64
C THR A 14 -9.61 7.18 -4.16
N THR A 15 -8.86 6.53 -5.05
CA THR A 15 -7.94 5.43 -4.70
C THR A 15 -6.78 5.91 -3.83
N ILE A 16 -6.11 7.00 -4.19
CA ILE A 16 -5.01 7.56 -3.41
C ILE A 16 -5.50 7.98 -2.01
N TYR A 17 -6.66 8.62 -1.91
CA TYR A 17 -7.24 8.99 -0.62
C TYR A 17 -7.59 7.78 0.24
N HIS A 18 -8.25 6.77 -0.33
CA HIS A 18 -8.54 5.53 0.40
C HIS A 18 -7.24 4.86 0.86
N PHE A 19 -6.22 4.83 0.02
CA PHE A 19 -4.94 4.21 0.34
C PHE A 19 -4.08 5.01 1.33
N LEU A 20 -4.50 6.19 1.79
CA LEU A 20 -3.92 6.81 2.98
C LEU A 20 -4.26 6.04 4.27
N PHE A 21 -5.39 5.33 4.30
CA PHE A 21 -5.86 4.58 5.47
C PHE A 21 -5.50 3.10 5.42
N VAL A 22 -5.50 2.48 4.24
CA VAL A 22 -5.29 1.04 4.06
C VAL A 22 -3.96 0.55 4.64
N PRO A 23 -2.77 1.08 4.27
CA PRO A 23 -1.51 0.55 4.78
C PRO A 23 -1.36 0.76 6.30
N VAL A 24 -1.95 1.83 6.84
CA VAL A 24 -2.00 2.04 8.29
C VAL A 24 -2.89 0.97 8.95
N THR A 25 -4.06 0.67 8.39
CA THR A 25 -4.95 -0.39 8.91
C THR A 25 -4.24 -1.74 8.92
N LEU A 26 -3.69 -2.18 7.78
CA LEU A 26 -3.01 -3.48 7.65
C LEU A 26 -1.86 -3.63 8.65
N GLY A 27 -0.98 -2.63 8.69
CA GLY A 27 0.19 -2.68 9.57
C GLY A 27 -0.14 -2.44 11.04
N MET A 28 -1.04 -1.51 11.38
CA MET A 28 -1.39 -1.23 12.78
C MET A 28 -2.18 -2.37 13.42
N ALA A 29 -3.04 -3.07 12.69
CA ALA A 29 -3.73 -4.24 13.19
C ALA A 29 -2.73 -5.30 13.69
N ILE A 30 -1.69 -5.59 12.90
CA ILE A 30 -0.62 -6.51 13.27
C ILE A 30 0.21 -5.95 14.44
N PHE A 31 0.56 -4.66 14.41
CA PHE A 31 1.34 -4.03 15.48
C PHE A 31 0.61 -4.09 16.83
N VAL A 32 -0.70 -3.78 16.85
CA VAL A 32 -1.54 -3.86 18.04
C VAL A 32 -1.67 -5.29 18.52
N ALA A 33 -1.83 -6.28 17.62
CA ALA A 33 -1.89 -7.70 17.96
C ALA A 33 -0.55 -8.21 18.55
N LEU A 34 0.59 -7.76 18.02
CA LEU A 34 1.91 -8.07 18.59
C LEU A 34 2.09 -7.43 19.98
N LEU A 35 1.66 -6.19 20.16
CA LEU A 35 1.72 -5.49 21.44
C LEU A 35 0.85 -6.18 22.49
N GLU A 36 -0.34 -6.66 22.11
CA GLU A 36 -1.20 -7.43 23.01
C GLU A 36 -0.64 -8.82 23.31
N THR A 37 -0.02 -9.47 22.33
CA THR A 37 0.74 -10.71 22.58
C THR A 37 1.85 -10.50 23.60
N CYS A 38 2.54 -9.35 23.53
CA CYS A 38 3.56 -8.98 24.52
C CYS A 38 2.93 -8.76 25.91
N TYR A 39 1.77 -8.08 25.99
CA TYR A 39 1.00 -7.90 27.20
C TYR A 39 0.61 -9.24 27.87
N VAL A 40 0.11 -10.20 27.09
CA VAL A 40 -0.33 -11.52 27.59
C VAL A 40 0.85 -12.36 28.06
N LYS A 41 1.98 -12.33 27.33
CA LYS A 41 3.14 -13.19 27.62
C LYS A 41 4.07 -12.69 28.71
N THR A 42 4.08 -11.37 28.98
CA THR A 42 5.03 -10.80 29.93
C THR A 42 4.72 -11.19 31.37
N LYS A 43 5.77 -11.58 32.11
CA LYS A 43 5.70 -11.87 33.54
C LYS A 43 6.09 -10.69 34.44
N ARG A 44 6.54 -9.57 33.83
CA ARG A 44 6.97 -8.37 34.57
C ARG A 44 5.77 -7.47 34.81
N PRO A 45 5.29 -7.24 36.05
CA PRO A 45 4.05 -6.51 36.33
C PRO A 45 4.06 -5.09 35.79
N GLU A 46 5.16 -4.36 35.94
CA GLU A 46 5.29 -2.97 35.49
C GLU A 46 5.25 -2.87 33.96
N TRP A 47 5.94 -3.79 33.27
CA TRP A 47 5.89 -3.85 31.82
C TRP A 47 4.51 -4.25 31.32
N LYS A 48 3.83 -5.14 32.02
CA LYS A 48 2.45 -5.54 31.68
C LYS A 48 1.50 -4.34 31.73
N LYS A 49 1.58 -3.50 32.78
CA LYS A 49 0.79 -2.26 32.91
C LYS A 49 1.12 -1.28 31.78
N THR A 50 2.39 -1.12 31.44
CA THR A 50 2.82 -0.25 30.33
C THR A 50 2.29 -0.75 28.99
N CYS A 51 2.41 -2.06 28.71
CA CYS A 51 1.85 -2.66 27.49
C CYS A 51 0.34 -2.42 27.39
N ARG A 52 -0.41 -2.59 28.46
CA ARG A 52 -1.87 -2.34 28.46
C ARG A 52 -2.20 -0.90 28.10
N LYS A 53 -1.48 0.07 28.65
CA LYS A 53 -1.67 1.50 28.33
C LYS A 53 -1.30 1.83 26.89
N LEU A 54 -0.17 1.31 26.39
CA LEU A 54 0.23 1.46 24.99
C LEU A 54 -0.76 0.79 24.03
N LEU A 55 -1.30 -0.37 24.42
CA LEU A 55 -2.31 -1.09 23.65
C LEU A 55 -3.60 -0.27 23.50
N HIS A 56 -4.10 0.31 24.58
CA HIS A 56 -5.24 1.24 24.49
C HIS A 56 -4.92 2.46 23.64
N PHE A 57 -3.72 3.00 23.76
CA PHE A 57 -3.30 4.18 23.00
C PHE A 57 -3.22 3.91 21.50
N PHE A 58 -2.43 2.93 21.08
CA PHE A 58 -2.28 2.61 19.67
C PHE A 58 -3.52 1.92 19.09
N GLY A 59 -4.26 1.15 19.90
CA GLY A 59 -5.55 0.60 19.53
C GLY A 59 -6.58 1.67 19.20
N THR A 60 -6.63 2.75 19.98
CA THR A 60 -7.54 3.89 19.67
C THR A 60 -7.14 4.58 18.36
N LEU A 61 -5.85 4.78 18.10
CA LEU A 61 -5.38 5.34 16.83
C LEU A 61 -5.72 4.42 15.65
N PHE A 62 -5.56 3.10 15.83
CA PHE A 62 -5.98 2.10 14.86
C PHE A 62 -7.48 2.21 14.56
N LEU A 63 -8.34 2.30 15.58
CA LEU A 63 -9.78 2.40 15.41
C LEU A 63 -10.21 3.68 14.66
N ILE A 64 -9.59 4.82 14.97
CA ILE A 64 -9.84 6.07 14.24
C ILE A 64 -9.52 5.90 12.76
N ASN A 65 -8.34 5.34 12.46
CA ASN A 65 -7.91 5.09 11.09
C ASN A 65 -8.81 4.08 10.36
N PHE A 66 -9.15 2.98 11.04
CA PHE A 66 -10.02 1.93 10.50
C PHE A 66 -11.39 2.47 10.09
N ALA A 67 -12.05 3.26 10.95
CA ALA A 67 -13.34 3.85 10.63
C ALA A 67 -13.30 4.73 9.38
N MET A 68 -12.22 5.50 9.18
CA MET A 68 -12.04 6.32 7.97
C MET A 68 -11.73 5.46 6.75
N GLY A 69 -10.96 4.40 6.93
CA GLY A 69 -10.66 3.42 5.87
C GLY A 69 -11.93 2.78 5.32
N VAL A 70 -12.82 2.31 6.20
CA VAL A 70 -14.12 1.74 5.80
C VAL A 70 -14.97 2.75 5.04
N ALA A 71 -15.11 3.98 5.55
CA ALA A 71 -15.91 5.02 4.91
C ALA A 71 -15.40 5.36 3.49
N THR A 72 -14.10 5.45 3.31
CA THR A 72 -13.49 5.76 2.01
C THR A 72 -13.49 4.55 1.05
N GLY A 73 -13.42 3.33 1.59
CA GLY A 73 -13.50 2.08 0.81
C GLY A 73 -14.87 1.89 0.17
N LEU A 74 -15.96 2.15 0.89
CA LEU A 74 -17.31 2.08 0.35
C LEU A 74 -17.49 2.99 -0.88
N VAL A 75 -16.94 4.21 -0.83
CA VAL A 75 -16.99 5.12 -2.00
C VAL A 75 -16.21 4.53 -3.18
N GLN A 76 -15.11 3.83 -2.91
CA GLN A 76 -14.30 3.22 -3.97
C GLN A 76 -15.09 2.12 -4.72
N GLU A 77 -15.87 1.33 -4.02
CA GLU A 77 -16.74 0.32 -4.65
C GLU A 77 -17.81 0.94 -5.52
N PHE A 78 -18.42 2.05 -5.11
CA PHE A 78 -19.43 2.75 -5.93
C PHE A 78 -18.88 3.25 -7.27
N GLN A 79 -17.56 3.51 -7.39
CA GLN A 79 -16.94 3.94 -8.66
C GLN A 79 -17.18 2.93 -9.79
N PHE A 80 -17.23 1.64 -9.49
CA PHE A 80 -17.44 0.59 -10.51
C PHE A 80 -18.81 0.66 -11.16
N GLY A 81 -19.85 1.02 -10.40
CA GLY A 81 -21.20 1.22 -10.94
C GLY A 81 -21.45 2.61 -11.52
N MET A 82 -20.64 3.59 -11.16
CA MET A 82 -20.80 5.00 -11.61
C MET A 82 -20.07 5.25 -12.93
N ASN A 83 -18.75 5.40 -12.86
CA ASN A 83 -17.97 5.83 -14.03
C ASN A 83 -17.43 4.66 -14.86
N TRP A 84 -17.48 3.44 -14.34
CA TRP A 84 -16.85 2.25 -14.91
C TRP A 84 -17.83 1.11 -15.18
N SER A 85 -19.05 1.43 -15.65
CA SER A 85 -20.09 0.42 -15.85
C SER A 85 -19.75 -0.59 -16.95
N GLU A 86 -19.05 -0.19 -18.01
CA GLU A 86 -18.63 -1.13 -19.06
C GLU A 86 -17.51 -2.07 -18.56
N TYR A 87 -16.63 -1.58 -17.68
CA TYR A 87 -15.72 -2.46 -16.96
C TYR A 87 -16.48 -3.46 -16.09
N SER A 88 -17.43 -2.98 -15.28
CA SER A 88 -18.25 -3.84 -14.41
C SER A 88 -19.05 -4.87 -15.20
N ARG A 89 -19.56 -4.50 -16.38
CA ARG A 89 -20.23 -5.42 -17.29
C ARG A 89 -19.28 -6.47 -17.85
N PHE A 90 -18.08 -6.07 -18.25
CA PHE A 90 -17.06 -6.97 -18.82
C PHE A 90 -16.47 -7.92 -17.77
N MET A 91 -16.20 -7.41 -16.57
CA MET A 91 -15.50 -8.11 -15.50
C MET A 91 -16.41 -8.69 -14.41
N GLY A 92 -17.75 -8.49 -14.50
CA GLY A 92 -18.67 -8.76 -13.39
C GLY A 92 -18.61 -10.18 -12.85
N ASP A 93 -18.38 -11.17 -13.69
CA ASP A 93 -18.28 -12.57 -13.28
C ASP A 93 -16.96 -12.86 -12.55
N ILE A 94 -15.86 -12.28 -13.01
CA ILE A 94 -14.53 -12.43 -12.40
C ILE A 94 -14.40 -11.63 -11.10
N PHE A 95 -14.92 -10.39 -11.10
CA PHE A 95 -14.76 -9.44 -10.00
C PHE A 95 -15.74 -9.68 -8.85
N GLY A 96 -16.94 -10.15 -9.17
CA GLY A 96 -18.02 -10.33 -8.20
C GLY A 96 -17.73 -11.40 -7.14
N ALA A 97 -17.08 -12.51 -7.51
CA ALA A 97 -16.75 -13.57 -6.55
C ALA A 97 -15.73 -13.12 -5.50
N PRO A 98 -14.57 -12.51 -5.84
CA PRO A 98 -13.66 -11.94 -4.84
C PRO A 98 -14.32 -10.90 -3.92
N LEU A 99 -15.13 -9.96 -4.45
CA LEU A 99 -15.84 -8.97 -3.63
C LEU A 99 -16.85 -9.60 -2.67
N ALA A 100 -17.62 -10.59 -3.13
CA ALA A 100 -18.56 -11.31 -2.26
C ALA A 100 -17.82 -12.06 -1.14
N LEU A 101 -16.67 -12.69 -1.45
CA LEU A 101 -15.86 -13.38 -0.47
C LEU A 101 -15.16 -12.40 0.48
N GLU A 102 -14.77 -11.22 0.03
CA GLU A 102 -14.27 -10.14 0.88
C GLU A 102 -15.32 -9.76 1.93
N ALA A 103 -16.55 -9.49 1.49
CA ALA A 103 -17.63 -9.17 2.41
C ALA A 103 -17.89 -10.29 3.42
N LEU A 104 -18.00 -11.54 2.96
CA LEU A 104 -18.36 -12.69 3.79
C LEU A 104 -17.23 -13.17 4.71
N THR A 105 -15.97 -13.14 4.26
CA THR A 105 -14.87 -13.74 5.00
C THR A 105 -13.97 -12.73 5.70
N ALA A 106 -13.88 -11.51 5.17
CA ALA A 106 -13.04 -10.46 5.74
C ALA A 106 -13.85 -9.47 6.57
N PHE A 107 -14.82 -8.75 6.00
CA PHE A 107 -15.57 -7.73 6.74
C PHE A 107 -16.37 -8.27 7.92
N PHE A 108 -16.98 -9.45 7.78
CA PHE A 108 -17.65 -10.09 8.93
C PHE A 108 -16.67 -10.48 10.02
N LEU A 109 -15.50 -11.01 9.64
CA LEU A 109 -14.45 -11.37 10.59
C LEU A 109 -13.96 -10.11 11.32
N GLU A 110 -13.61 -9.06 10.57
CA GLU A 110 -13.14 -7.80 11.14
C GLU A 110 -14.16 -7.15 12.05
N SER A 111 -15.36 -6.88 11.57
CA SER A 111 -16.39 -6.14 12.33
C SER A 111 -16.81 -6.89 13.60
N THR A 112 -16.98 -8.22 13.51
CA THR A 112 -17.35 -9.04 14.64
C THR A 112 -16.27 -9.03 15.72
N PHE A 113 -15.04 -9.38 15.36
CA PHE A 113 -13.95 -9.48 16.34
C PHE A 113 -13.42 -8.13 16.79
N LEU A 114 -13.52 -7.07 15.96
CA LEU A 114 -13.24 -5.71 16.39
C LEU A 114 -14.21 -5.25 17.48
N GLY A 115 -15.51 -5.50 17.30
CA GLY A 115 -16.52 -5.21 18.32
C GLY A 115 -16.28 -5.98 19.62
N ILE A 116 -15.99 -7.29 19.53
CA ILE A 116 -15.66 -8.12 20.69
C ILE A 116 -14.38 -7.61 21.38
N TRP A 117 -13.34 -7.25 20.61
CA TRP A 117 -12.09 -6.70 21.15
C TRP A 117 -12.30 -5.36 21.85
N MET A 118 -13.09 -4.44 21.26
CA MET A 118 -13.36 -3.13 21.87
C MET A 118 -14.10 -3.23 23.22
N PHE A 119 -15.08 -4.12 23.32
CA PHE A 119 -15.99 -4.21 24.47
C PHE A 119 -15.73 -5.43 25.37
N GLY A 120 -14.69 -6.21 25.07
CA GLY A 120 -14.39 -7.48 25.71
C GLY A 120 -13.40 -7.43 26.88
N TRP A 121 -12.80 -6.27 27.20
CA TRP A 121 -11.71 -6.11 28.17
C TRP A 121 -11.97 -6.74 29.54
N ASP A 122 -13.19 -6.58 30.06
CA ASP A 122 -13.57 -7.08 31.38
C ASP A 122 -14.41 -8.37 31.31
N LYS A 123 -14.64 -8.90 30.10
CA LYS A 123 -15.49 -10.07 29.85
C LYS A 123 -14.73 -11.29 29.35
N LEU A 124 -13.58 -11.08 28.71
CA LEU A 124 -12.78 -12.15 28.12
C LEU A 124 -11.51 -12.39 28.92
N SER A 125 -11.00 -13.63 28.85
CA SER A 125 -9.63 -13.88 29.29
C SER A 125 -8.63 -13.13 28.41
N GLU A 126 -7.47 -12.75 28.95
CA GLU A 126 -6.43 -12.04 28.22
C GLU A 126 -6.05 -12.75 26.89
N LYS A 127 -6.01 -14.08 26.90
CA LYS A 127 -5.70 -14.89 25.71
C LYS A 127 -6.81 -14.83 24.65
N ALA A 128 -8.07 -14.90 25.06
CA ALA A 128 -9.21 -14.80 24.16
C ALA A 128 -9.32 -13.39 23.57
N HIS A 129 -9.08 -12.37 24.38
CA HIS A 129 -9.05 -10.97 23.92
C HIS A 129 -7.94 -10.74 22.89
N CYS A 130 -6.74 -11.24 23.16
CA CYS A 130 -5.63 -11.21 22.20
C CYS A 130 -5.93 -11.96 20.90
N ALA A 131 -6.65 -13.09 20.98
CA ALA A 131 -7.07 -13.81 19.78
C ALA A 131 -8.02 -12.97 18.91
N CYS A 132 -8.88 -12.16 19.51
CA CYS A 132 -9.79 -11.28 18.75
C CYS A 132 -9.03 -10.27 17.88
N ILE A 133 -8.01 -9.61 18.40
CA ILE A 133 -7.23 -8.65 17.59
C ILE A 133 -6.38 -9.33 16.52
N TRP A 134 -5.91 -10.57 16.75
CA TRP A 134 -5.28 -11.36 15.69
C TRP A 134 -6.27 -11.71 14.58
N LEU A 135 -7.51 -12.03 14.91
CA LEU A 135 -8.56 -12.28 13.92
C LEU A 135 -8.91 -11.01 13.14
N VAL A 136 -8.92 -9.84 13.79
CA VAL A 136 -9.03 -8.55 13.09
C VAL A 136 -7.85 -8.35 12.13
N ALA A 137 -6.62 -8.58 12.57
CA ALA A 137 -5.44 -8.42 11.72
C ALA A 137 -5.45 -9.39 10.53
N ILE A 138 -5.92 -10.63 10.72
CA ILE A 138 -6.10 -11.60 9.63
C ILE A 138 -7.21 -11.12 8.68
N GLY A 139 -8.35 -10.68 9.21
CA GLY A 139 -9.47 -10.17 8.42
C GLY A 139 -9.05 -9.00 7.53
N SER A 140 -8.37 -7.99 8.08
CA SER A 140 -7.87 -6.84 7.31
C SER A 140 -6.93 -7.24 6.18
N ASN A 141 -6.01 -8.17 6.44
CA ASN A 141 -5.10 -8.65 5.40
C ASN A 141 -5.80 -9.58 4.39
N LEU A 142 -6.85 -10.30 4.79
CA LEU A 142 -7.68 -11.09 3.90
C LEU A 142 -8.55 -10.19 2.99
N SER A 143 -9.05 -9.05 3.50
CA SER A 143 -9.71 -8.04 2.68
C SER A 143 -8.78 -7.52 1.59
N ALA A 144 -7.56 -7.12 1.94
CA ALA A 144 -6.54 -6.73 0.96
C ALA A 144 -6.25 -7.84 -0.07
N PHE A 145 -6.21 -9.09 0.36
CA PHE A 145 -6.02 -10.23 -0.54
C PHE A 145 -7.14 -10.32 -1.60
N TRP A 146 -8.39 -10.23 -1.20
CA TRP A 146 -9.51 -10.37 -2.14
C TRP A 146 -9.55 -9.26 -3.19
N ILE A 147 -9.32 -8.02 -2.80
CA ILE A 147 -9.27 -6.92 -3.79
C ILE A 147 -8.04 -7.03 -4.70
N LEU A 148 -6.91 -7.54 -4.19
CA LEU A 148 -5.72 -7.78 -5.00
C LEU A 148 -5.86 -9.01 -5.91
N VAL A 149 -6.72 -9.99 -5.61
CA VAL A 149 -7.11 -11.03 -6.59
C VAL A 149 -7.72 -10.39 -7.82
N ALA A 150 -8.63 -9.44 -7.65
CA ALA A 150 -9.23 -8.71 -8.77
C ALA A 150 -8.20 -7.85 -9.52
N ASN A 151 -7.33 -7.12 -8.80
CA ASN A 151 -6.28 -6.32 -9.43
C ASN A 151 -5.27 -7.18 -10.19
N SER A 152 -4.81 -8.29 -9.61
CA SER A 152 -3.87 -9.20 -10.25
C SER A 152 -4.41 -9.81 -11.54
N PHE A 153 -5.72 -10.07 -11.62
CA PHE A 153 -6.37 -10.46 -12.88
C PHE A 153 -6.29 -9.33 -13.91
N MET A 154 -6.55 -8.09 -13.53
CA MET A 154 -6.43 -6.95 -14.45
C MET A 154 -4.99 -6.81 -15.00
N GLN A 155 -3.99 -7.13 -14.19
CA GLN A 155 -2.57 -7.07 -14.54
C GLN A 155 -2.12 -8.27 -15.40
N HIS A 156 -2.61 -9.46 -15.08
CA HIS A 156 -2.26 -10.73 -15.72
C HIS A 156 -3.47 -11.67 -15.72
N PRO A 157 -4.35 -11.62 -16.75
CA PRO A 157 -5.58 -12.42 -16.79
C PRO A 157 -5.31 -13.92 -16.86
N VAL A 158 -5.90 -14.68 -15.93
CA VAL A 158 -5.84 -16.15 -15.86
C VAL A 158 -7.17 -16.74 -15.44
N GLY A 159 -7.47 -18.01 -15.75
CA GLY A 159 -8.65 -18.72 -15.28
C GLY A 159 -9.98 -18.19 -15.84
N TYR A 160 -9.98 -17.63 -17.04
CA TYR A 160 -11.15 -17.04 -17.70
C TYR A 160 -11.41 -17.61 -19.09
N THR A 161 -12.62 -17.37 -19.59
CA THR A 161 -13.00 -17.53 -21.00
C THR A 161 -13.71 -16.26 -21.45
N ILE A 162 -13.63 -15.96 -22.76
CA ILE A 162 -14.44 -14.89 -23.34
C ILE A 162 -15.72 -15.49 -23.90
N ALA A 163 -16.85 -15.14 -23.29
CA ALA A 163 -18.19 -15.55 -23.73
C ALA A 163 -19.15 -14.38 -23.64
N ASN A 164 -20.11 -14.29 -24.55
CA ASN A 164 -21.12 -13.23 -24.56
C ASN A 164 -20.57 -11.80 -24.52
N GLY A 165 -19.36 -11.58 -25.07
CA GLY A 165 -18.70 -10.29 -25.10
C GLY A 165 -18.15 -9.81 -23.73
N ARG A 166 -17.93 -10.73 -22.79
CA ARG A 166 -17.37 -10.46 -21.47
C ARG A 166 -16.39 -11.56 -21.02
N ALA A 167 -15.61 -11.27 -20.00
CA ALA A 167 -14.77 -12.27 -19.33
C ALA A 167 -15.63 -13.05 -18.33
N GLU A 168 -15.71 -14.36 -18.51
CA GLU A 168 -16.41 -15.28 -17.61
C GLU A 168 -15.41 -16.16 -16.90
N MET A 169 -15.67 -16.44 -15.62
CA MET A 169 -14.76 -17.23 -14.76
C MET A 169 -14.83 -18.71 -15.17
N ALA A 170 -13.71 -19.22 -15.69
CA ALA A 170 -13.55 -20.62 -16.04
C ALA A 170 -12.96 -21.46 -14.90
N ASN A 171 -12.02 -20.87 -14.14
CA ASN A 171 -11.34 -21.57 -13.05
C ASN A 171 -11.03 -20.62 -11.88
N PHE A 172 -11.81 -20.77 -10.81
CA PHE A 172 -11.65 -19.95 -9.60
C PHE A 172 -10.28 -20.16 -8.92
N PHE A 173 -9.76 -21.39 -8.92
CA PHE A 173 -8.46 -21.66 -8.28
C PHE A 173 -7.30 -21.00 -9.03
N GLU A 174 -7.31 -20.98 -10.35
CA GLU A 174 -6.33 -20.22 -11.13
C GLU A 174 -6.39 -18.73 -10.81
N LEU A 175 -7.59 -18.18 -10.64
CA LEU A 175 -7.79 -16.78 -10.30
C LEU A 175 -7.13 -16.44 -8.96
N ILE A 176 -7.42 -17.19 -7.89
CA ILE A 176 -6.90 -16.91 -6.54
C ILE A 176 -5.44 -17.34 -6.33
N THR A 177 -4.90 -18.18 -7.20
CA THR A 177 -3.49 -18.60 -7.17
C THR A 177 -2.65 -17.94 -8.27
N ASN A 178 -3.16 -16.89 -8.90
CA ASN A 178 -2.41 -16.10 -9.85
C ASN A 178 -1.07 -15.67 -9.25
N HIS A 179 0.03 -16.00 -9.90
CA HIS A 179 1.35 -15.67 -9.39
C HIS A 179 1.59 -14.16 -9.22
N TYR A 180 0.87 -13.34 -9.97
CA TYR A 180 0.93 -11.89 -9.84
C TYR A 180 0.53 -11.42 -8.42
N ILE A 181 -0.46 -12.08 -7.80
CA ILE A 181 -0.94 -11.73 -6.46
C ILE A 181 0.11 -11.95 -5.37
N LEU A 182 1.01 -12.93 -5.53
CA LEU A 182 2.05 -13.19 -4.54
C LEU A 182 2.99 -11.99 -4.38
N GLY A 183 3.34 -11.35 -5.49
CA GLY A 183 4.12 -10.12 -5.49
C GLY A 183 3.34 -8.95 -4.89
N GLU A 184 2.13 -8.70 -5.37
CA GLU A 184 1.29 -7.59 -4.91
C GLU A 184 0.93 -7.69 -3.43
N GLN A 185 0.44 -8.85 -2.97
CA GLN A 185 0.02 -9.05 -1.58
C GLN A 185 1.19 -8.93 -0.60
N SER A 186 2.32 -9.58 -0.90
CA SER A 186 3.48 -9.52 -0.01
C SER A 186 4.06 -8.11 0.07
N HIS A 187 4.16 -7.42 -1.08
CA HIS A 187 4.65 -6.04 -1.14
C HIS A 187 3.72 -5.08 -0.39
N THR A 188 2.40 -5.21 -0.57
CA THR A 188 1.38 -4.40 0.13
C THR A 188 1.39 -4.65 1.64
N LEU A 189 1.50 -5.89 2.08
CA LEU A 189 1.60 -6.25 3.50
C LEU A 189 2.82 -5.59 4.16
N PHE A 190 4.00 -5.75 3.56
CA PHE A 190 5.23 -5.16 4.11
C PHE A 190 5.25 -3.64 4.01
N ALA A 191 4.64 -3.05 2.98
CA ALA A 191 4.42 -1.60 2.89
C ALA A 191 3.50 -1.10 4.02
N GLY A 192 2.45 -1.85 4.37
CA GLY A 192 1.60 -1.59 5.53
C GLY A 192 2.38 -1.64 6.85
N ILE A 193 3.19 -2.68 7.06
CA ILE A 193 4.08 -2.82 8.22
C ILE A 193 5.03 -1.61 8.32
N THR A 194 5.65 -1.22 7.22
CA THR A 194 6.56 -0.07 7.16
C THR A 194 5.83 1.23 7.51
N THR A 195 4.67 1.48 6.92
CA THR A 195 3.87 2.68 7.15
C THR A 195 3.42 2.77 8.61
N ALA A 196 2.89 1.69 9.17
CA ALA A 196 2.48 1.64 10.57
C ALA A 196 3.67 1.87 11.53
N GLY A 197 4.84 1.30 11.23
CA GLY A 197 6.06 1.54 12.00
C GLY A 197 6.47 3.01 12.01
N PHE A 198 6.36 3.71 10.87
CA PHE A 198 6.58 5.16 10.80
C PHE A 198 5.56 5.94 11.61
N VAL A 199 4.28 5.56 11.57
CA VAL A 199 3.22 6.17 12.40
C VAL A 199 3.57 6.00 13.89
N VAL A 200 3.95 4.80 14.31
CA VAL A 200 4.35 4.53 15.71
C VAL A 200 5.58 5.37 16.11
N MET A 201 6.60 5.45 15.26
CA MET A 201 7.79 6.27 15.51
C MET A 201 7.45 7.77 15.58
N ALA A 202 6.64 8.27 14.66
CA ALA A 202 6.24 9.67 14.59
C ALA A 202 5.46 10.12 15.84
N VAL A 203 4.44 9.34 16.20
CA VAL A 203 3.61 9.62 17.38
C VAL A 203 4.43 9.50 18.67
N SER A 204 5.29 8.47 18.76
CA SER A 204 6.18 8.29 19.92
C SER A 204 7.18 9.43 20.04
N ALA A 205 7.79 9.89 18.94
CA ALA A 205 8.71 11.02 18.95
C ALA A 205 8.02 12.30 19.40
N TRP A 206 6.79 12.57 18.92
CA TRP A 206 6.01 13.71 19.37
C TRP A 206 5.74 13.65 20.87
N LYS A 207 5.35 12.49 21.40
CA LYS A 207 5.11 12.28 22.85
C LYS A 207 6.38 12.46 23.66
N LEU A 208 7.52 11.97 23.20
CA LEU A 208 8.82 12.13 23.86
C LEU A 208 9.24 13.60 24.00
N LEU A 209 8.81 14.46 23.06
CA LEU A 209 9.11 15.90 23.08
C LEU A 209 8.20 16.71 24.00
N HIS A 210 6.96 16.24 24.24
CA HIS A 210 5.91 17.05 24.88
C HIS A 210 5.33 16.44 26.15
N ASP A 211 5.74 15.22 26.54
CA ASP A 211 5.16 14.49 27.67
C ASP A 211 6.26 13.72 28.42
N GLU A 212 6.78 14.34 29.48
CA GLU A 212 7.85 13.74 30.28
C GLU A 212 7.38 12.51 31.07
N GLU A 213 6.15 12.53 31.54
CA GLU A 213 5.59 11.43 32.34
C GLU A 213 5.43 10.14 31.53
N SER A 214 5.19 10.26 30.23
CA SER A 214 5.05 9.14 29.31
C SER A 214 6.39 8.66 28.69
N ARG A 215 7.52 9.28 29.08
CA ARG A 215 8.83 9.08 28.44
C ARG A 215 9.24 7.61 28.36
N TYR A 216 9.11 6.85 29.44
CA TYR A 216 9.46 5.43 29.46
C TYR A 216 8.66 4.63 28.42
N ALA A 217 7.34 4.78 28.43
CA ALA A 217 6.44 4.03 27.54
C ALA A 217 6.74 4.33 26.06
N PHE A 218 6.89 5.61 25.69
CA PHE A 218 7.15 5.99 24.30
C PHE A 218 8.59 5.75 23.85
N THR A 219 9.55 5.65 24.77
CA THR A 219 10.89 5.15 24.46
C THR A 219 10.84 3.66 24.04
N GLN A 220 10.02 2.84 24.70
CA GLN A 220 9.84 1.46 24.27
C GLN A 220 9.02 1.36 22.97
N ALA A 221 8.00 2.20 22.82
CA ALA A 221 7.19 2.23 21.62
C ALA A 221 8.00 2.63 20.36
N ILE A 222 8.86 3.65 20.45
CA ILE A 222 9.69 4.06 19.32
C ILE A 222 10.75 3.00 18.94
N LYS A 223 11.29 2.28 19.94
CA LYS A 223 12.17 1.11 19.71
C LYS A 223 11.44 0.01 18.95
N ALA A 224 10.22 -0.33 19.41
CA ALA A 224 9.37 -1.32 18.75
C ALA A 224 8.98 -0.88 17.32
N GLY A 225 8.58 0.38 17.16
CA GLY A 225 8.27 0.96 15.85
C GLY A 225 9.44 0.92 14.88
N ALA A 226 10.67 1.23 15.35
CA ALA A 226 11.85 1.15 14.51
C ALA A 226 12.17 -0.28 14.06
N ILE A 227 12.08 -1.27 14.96
CA ILE A 227 12.27 -2.68 14.61
C ILE A 227 11.19 -3.13 13.61
N TYR A 228 9.94 -2.76 13.88
CA TYR A 228 8.79 -3.09 13.03
C TYR A 228 8.96 -2.50 11.62
N THR A 229 9.43 -1.26 11.52
CA THR A 229 9.76 -0.62 10.24
C THR A 229 10.89 -1.34 9.51
N ILE A 230 11.98 -1.72 10.22
CA ILE A 230 13.10 -2.45 9.61
C ILE A 230 12.61 -3.77 9.01
N VAL A 231 11.79 -4.53 9.73
CA VAL A 231 11.20 -5.78 9.22
C VAL A 231 10.33 -5.50 7.99
N GLY A 232 9.49 -4.46 8.06
CA GLY A 232 8.63 -4.06 6.96
C GLY A 232 9.42 -3.68 5.71
N VAL A 233 10.37 -2.75 5.83
CA VAL A 233 11.11 -2.24 4.67
C VAL A 233 12.04 -3.27 4.04
N VAL A 234 12.64 -4.18 4.84
CA VAL A 234 13.38 -5.32 4.29
C VAL A 234 12.43 -6.24 3.50
N GLY A 235 11.25 -6.52 4.05
CA GLY A 235 10.22 -7.28 3.34
C GLY A 235 9.75 -6.61 2.04
N VAL A 236 9.58 -5.28 2.03
CA VAL A 236 9.26 -4.49 0.81
C VAL A 236 10.35 -4.65 -0.24
N ILE A 237 11.62 -4.56 0.14
CA ILE A 237 12.76 -4.71 -0.80
C ILE A 237 12.79 -6.12 -1.39
N MET A 238 12.65 -7.15 -0.54
CA MET A 238 12.67 -8.54 -0.99
C MET A 238 11.48 -8.87 -1.90
N SER A 239 10.27 -8.51 -1.49
CA SER A 239 9.06 -8.76 -2.29
C SER A 239 9.07 -7.95 -3.59
N GLY A 240 9.58 -6.72 -3.57
CA GLY A 240 9.74 -5.89 -4.77
C GLY A 240 10.74 -6.48 -5.76
N HIS A 241 11.86 -7.02 -5.29
CA HIS A 241 12.83 -7.70 -6.13
C HIS A 241 12.23 -8.94 -6.82
N LEU A 242 11.59 -9.82 -6.05
CA LEU A 242 10.91 -11.01 -6.61
C LEU A 242 9.79 -10.63 -7.59
N HIS A 243 9.05 -9.57 -7.29
CA HIS A 243 8.01 -9.08 -8.18
C HIS A 243 8.58 -8.52 -9.49
N THR A 244 9.71 -7.81 -9.44
CA THR A 244 10.43 -7.31 -10.63
C THR A 244 10.84 -8.45 -11.56
N GLN A 245 11.36 -9.55 -11.02
CA GLN A 245 11.71 -10.74 -11.81
C GLN A 245 10.48 -11.34 -12.48
N TYR A 246 9.37 -11.43 -11.77
CA TYR A 246 8.12 -11.92 -12.35
C TYR A 246 7.56 -10.96 -13.42
N LEU A 247 7.67 -9.64 -13.24
CA LEU A 247 7.24 -8.64 -14.22
C LEU A 247 7.96 -8.77 -15.55
N ALA A 248 9.21 -9.20 -15.56
CA ALA A 248 9.96 -9.44 -16.81
C ALA A 248 9.25 -10.45 -17.74
N GLN A 249 8.51 -11.38 -17.15
CA GLN A 249 7.75 -12.39 -17.90
C GLN A 249 6.28 -11.98 -18.09
N ALA A 250 5.63 -11.52 -17.02
CA ALA A 250 4.19 -11.25 -17.02
C ALA A 250 3.81 -9.88 -17.61
N SER A 251 4.66 -8.87 -17.50
CA SER A 251 4.37 -7.50 -17.94
C SER A 251 5.64 -6.76 -18.39
N PRO A 252 6.35 -7.28 -19.41
CA PRO A 252 7.66 -6.73 -19.82
C PRO A 252 7.58 -5.26 -20.25
N MET A 253 6.50 -4.81 -20.90
CA MET A 253 6.30 -3.41 -21.26
C MET A 253 6.26 -2.49 -20.04
N LYS A 254 5.56 -2.89 -18.96
CA LYS A 254 5.54 -2.15 -17.69
C LYS A 254 6.94 -2.06 -17.10
N LEU A 255 7.65 -3.18 -17.06
CA LEU A 255 9.00 -3.26 -16.52
C LEU A 255 9.98 -2.36 -17.29
N ALA A 256 9.98 -2.44 -18.61
CA ALA A 256 10.82 -1.60 -19.47
C ALA A 256 10.50 -0.10 -19.28
N ALA A 257 9.21 0.23 -19.17
CA ALA A 257 8.77 1.62 -19.00
C ALA A 257 9.13 2.21 -17.62
N MET A 258 9.08 1.40 -16.52
CA MET A 258 9.51 1.87 -15.19
C MET A 258 11.02 2.16 -15.14
N GLU A 259 11.80 1.51 -16.01
CA GLU A 259 13.26 1.65 -16.09
C GLU A 259 13.69 2.59 -17.23
N ALA A 260 12.75 3.07 -18.05
CA ALA A 260 13.01 3.86 -19.26
C ALA A 260 14.01 3.15 -20.22
N LEU A 261 13.92 1.81 -20.29
CA LEU A 261 14.71 0.99 -21.20
C LEU A 261 14.02 0.97 -22.56
N TRP A 262 14.56 1.68 -23.54
CA TRP A 262 13.95 1.82 -24.85
C TRP A 262 14.27 0.67 -25.81
N ASP A 263 15.50 0.27 -25.86
CA ASP A 263 15.96 -0.81 -26.71
C ASP A 263 16.28 -2.05 -25.88
N THR A 264 16.14 -3.22 -26.48
CA THR A 264 16.48 -4.50 -25.85
C THR A 264 17.99 -4.62 -25.69
N GLU A 265 18.47 -4.91 -24.46
CA GLU A 265 19.89 -4.96 -24.16
C GLU A 265 20.28 -6.22 -23.35
N ASP A 266 21.51 -6.72 -23.61
CA ASP A 266 22.18 -7.79 -22.86
C ASP A 266 23.67 -7.47 -22.70
N PRO A 267 24.15 -7.01 -21.54
CA PRO A 267 23.40 -6.71 -20.32
C PRO A 267 22.77 -5.30 -20.33
N ALA A 268 21.59 -5.17 -19.74
CA ALA A 268 20.90 -3.90 -19.59
C ALA A 268 21.43 -3.10 -18.38
N PRO A 269 21.69 -1.79 -18.52
CA PRO A 269 22.07 -0.91 -17.43
C PRO A 269 20.83 -0.47 -16.63
N PHE A 270 21.04 -0.07 -15.36
CA PHE A 270 20.03 0.56 -14.54
C PHE A 270 20.14 2.08 -14.63
N ALA A 271 19.11 2.75 -15.13
CA ALA A 271 19.10 4.20 -15.21
C ALA A 271 18.77 4.79 -13.84
N VAL A 272 19.73 5.37 -13.14
CA VAL A 272 19.51 6.10 -11.87
C VAL A 272 18.72 7.38 -12.13
N LEU A 273 19.05 8.08 -13.20
CA LEU A 273 18.39 9.28 -13.68
C LEU A 273 18.28 9.18 -15.20
N ALA A 274 17.11 9.49 -15.74
CA ALA A 274 16.91 9.57 -17.19
C ALA A 274 15.92 10.68 -17.54
N TYR A 275 16.00 11.16 -18.76
CA TYR A 275 15.05 12.10 -19.37
C TYR A 275 14.34 11.41 -20.54
N PRO A 276 13.27 10.62 -20.27
CA PRO A 276 12.60 9.86 -21.31
C PRO A 276 11.92 10.77 -22.35
N ASN A 277 12.17 10.52 -23.63
CA ASN A 277 11.54 11.20 -24.76
C ASN A 277 10.60 10.24 -25.50
N MET A 278 9.30 10.38 -25.22
CA MET A 278 8.24 9.53 -25.79
C MET A 278 8.11 9.63 -27.29
N GLU A 279 8.39 10.82 -27.87
CA GLU A 279 8.25 11.06 -29.31
C GLU A 279 9.38 10.40 -30.09
N LYS A 280 10.60 10.49 -29.55
CA LYS A 280 11.79 9.95 -30.21
C LYS A 280 12.07 8.47 -29.88
N GLY A 281 11.45 7.95 -28.81
CA GLY A 281 11.66 6.57 -28.36
C GLY A 281 13.06 6.31 -27.80
N HIS A 282 13.65 7.28 -27.10
CA HIS A 282 14.92 7.15 -26.38
C HIS A 282 15.00 8.12 -25.20
N ASN A 283 16.05 8.03 -24.39
CA ASN A 283 16.35 9.01 -23.35
C ASN A 283 17.21 10.15 -23.93
N ASP A 284 16.77 11.40 -23.81
CA ASP A 284 17.61 12.56 -24.23
C ASP A 284 18.84 12.72 -23.32
N PHE A 285 18.78 12.21 -22.10
CA PHE A 285 19.91 12.14 -21.14
C PHE A 285 19.68 11.00 -20.16
N GLU A 286 20.75 10.32 -19.75
CA GLU A 286 20.70 9.31 -18.69
C GLU A 286 22.01 9.16 -17.92
N ILE A 287 21.90 8.75 -16.65
CA ILE A 287 23.01 8.32 -15.81
C ILE A 287 22.68 6.87 -15.40
N THR A 288 23.55 5.94 -15.81
CA THR A 288 23.30 4.52 -15.64
C THR A 288 24.35 3.82 -14.78
N ILE A 289 23.95 2.73 -14.14
CA ILE A 289 24.84 1.76 -13.50
C ILE A 289 24.89 0.53 -14.42
N PRO A 290 26.03 0.22 -15.03
CA PRO A 290 26.15 -0.93 -15.95
C PRO A 290 25.74 -2.24 -15.27
N TYR A 291 25.16 -3.16 -16.02
CA TYR A 291 24.75 -4.51 -15.60
C TYR A 291 23.64 -4.58 -14.56
N MET A 292 23.37 -3.50 -13.82
CA MET A 292 22.56 -3.55 -12.62
C MET A 292 21.10 -3.94 -12.90
N PHE A 293 20.52 -3.54 -14.04
CA PHE A 293 19.14 -3.92 -14.36
C PHE A 293 19.05 -5.40 -14.75
N THR A 294 20.01 -5.93 -15.51
CA THR A 294 20.11 -7.37 -15.79
C THR A 294 20.26 -8.17 -14.48
N ILE A 295 21.08 -7.70 -13.53
CA ILE A 295 21.23 -8.35 -12.23
C ILE A 295 19.89 -8.34 -11.45
N MET A 296 19.14 -7.26 -11.49
CA MET A 296 17.83 -7.17 -10.80
C MET A 296 16.80 -8.14 -11.39
N VAL A 297 16.84 -8.36 -12.70
CA VAL A 297 15.88 -9.24 -13.41
C VAL A 297 16.27 -10.70 -13.35
N HIS A 298 17.56 -11.03 -13.49
CA HIS A 298 18.04 -12.39 -13.72
C HIS A 298 18.91 -12.95 -12.59
N ASP A 299 19.22 -12.19 -11.55
CA ASP A 299 20.24 -12.52 -10.53
C ASP A 299 21.61 -12.91 -11.16
N ASN A 300 21.86 -12.38 -12.35
CA ASN A 300 23.03 -12.69 -13.19
C ASN A 300 23.49 -11.42 -13.92
N ILE A 301 24.78 -11.38 -14.26
CA ILE A 301 25.37 -10.30 -15.07
C ILE A 301 25.09 -10.43 -16.57
N LYS A 302 24.46 -11.52 -17.00
CA LYS A 302 24.05 -11.82 -18.38
C LYS A 302 22.57 -12.14 -18.43
N GLY A 303 21.93 -11.76 -19.49
CA GLY A 303 20.53 -11.99 -19.75
C GLY A 303 19.91 -10.77 -20.41
N GLU A 304 19.17 -11.02 -21.46
CA GLU A 304 18.48 -10.01 -22.23
C GLU A 304 17.33 -9.41 -21.41
N VAL A 305 17.25 -8.08 -21.39
CA VAL A 305 16.07 -7.36 -20.90
C VAL A 305 15.44 -6.61 -22.07
N ARG A 306 14.17 -6.89 -22.27
CA ARG A 306 13.41 -6.39 -23.44
C ARG A 306 13.09 -4.92 -23.31
N GLY A 307 13.30 -4.15 -24.37
CA GLY A 307 13.06 -2.71 -24.44
C GLY A 307 11.68 -2.34 -24.98
N ILE A 308 11.27 -1.10 -24.69
CA ILE A 308 9.95 -0.54 -25.05
C ILE A 308 9.71 -0.59 -26.55
N ASN A 309 10.74 -0.28 -27.39
CA ASN A 309 10.59 -0.16 -28.82
C ASN A 309 10.24 -1.51 -29.49
N ASP A 310 10.87 -2.60 -29.05
CA ASP A 310 10.58 -3.93 -29.56
C ASP A 310 9.24 -4.46 -29.05
N LEU A 311 8.94 -4.24 -27.77
CA LEU A 311 7.65 -4.60 -27.16
C LEU A 311 6.48 -3.85 -27.82
N GLN A 312 6.68 -2.61 -28.26
CA GLN A 312 5.67 -1.83 -28.98
C GLN A 312 5.42 -2.42 -30.38
N LYS A 313 6.46 -2.85 -31.11
CA LYS A 313 6.31 -3.53 -32.41
C LYS A 313 5.48 -4.81 -32.25
N GLU A 314 5.81 -5.65 -31.27
CA GLU A 314 5.07 -6.89 -31.01
C GLU A 314 3.61 -6.61 -30.60
N ALA A 315 3.37 -5.57 -29.80
CA ALA A 315 2.02 -5.18 -29.43
C ALA A 315 1.19 -4.75 -30.63
N VAL A 316 1.80 -4.01 -31.59
CA VAL A 316 1.14 -3.63 -32.85
C VAL A 316 0.84 -4.85 -33.72
N GLU A 317 1.77 -5.81 -33.83
CA GLU A 317 1.54 -7.06 -34.55
C GLU A 317 0.39 -7.88 -33.93
N LYS A 318 0.33 -7.94 -32.61
CA LYS A 318 -0.66 -8.74 -31.87
C LYS A 318 -2.04 -8.11 -31.79
N PHE A 319 -2.12 -6.81 -31.56
CA PHE A 319 -3.37 -6.11 -31.24
C PHE A 319 -3.81 -5.10 -32.31
N GLY A 320 -3.04 -4.97 -33.40
CA GLY A 320 -3.29 -4.00 -34.46
C GLY A 320 -2.63 -2.63 -34.24
N PRO A 321 -2.80 -1.71 -35.20
CA PRO A 321 -2.20 -0.38 -35.12
C PRO A 321 -2.63 0.39 -33.87
N GLY A 322 -1.68 0.97 -33.14
CA GLY A 322 -1.91 1.75 -31.93
C GLY A 322 -0.65 1.99 -31.11
N ASP A 323 -0.74 2.88 -30.14
CA ASP A 323 0.32 3.08 -29.14
C ASP A 323 -0.05 2.31 -27.85
N TYR A 324 0.78 1.34 -27.52
CA TYR A 324 0.62 0.46 -26.35
C TYR A 324 1.64 0.78 -25.26
N ARG A 325 2.43 1.84 -25.45
CA ARG A 325 3.41 2.30 -24.47
C ARG A 325 2.71 3.04 -23.34
N PRO A 326 2.95 2.69 -22.07
CA PRO A 326 2.51 3.51 -20.96
C PRO A 326 3.30 4.83 -20.90
N HIS A 327 2.87 5.77 -20.06
CA HIS A 327 3.55 7.06 -19.93
C HIS A 327 4.90 6.90 -19.21
N VAL A 328 5.96 6.64 -19.96
CA VAL A 328 7.31 6.27 -19.46
C VAL A 328 7.84 7.26 -18.43
N THR A 329 7.79 8.57 -18.72
CA THR A 329 8.29 9.60 -17.80
C THR A 329 7.63 9.52 -16.41
N MET A 330 6.30 9.36 -16.38
CA MET A 330 5.56 9.25 -15.11
C MET A 330 5.92 7.98 -14.35
N LEU A 331 6.02 6.84 -15.05
CA LEU A 331 6.41 5.58 -14.43
C LEU A 331 7.83 5.63 -13.88
N PHE A 332 8.77 6.10 -14.68
CA PHE A 332 10.17 6.18 -14.30
C PHE A 332 10.37 6.99 -13.01
N TYR A 333 9.84 8.21 -12.96
CA TYR A 333 10.02 9.05 -11.76
C TYR A 333 9.22 8.55 -10.56
N SER A 334 8.03 8.00 -10.74
CA SER A 334 7.27 7.38 -9.65
C SER A 334 8.01 6.18 -9.07
N PHE A 335 8.58 5.33 -9.91
CA PHE A 335 9.35 4.18 -9.47
C PHE A 335 10.63 4.61 -8.73
N ARG A 336 11.37 5.59 -9.24
CA ARG A 336 12.56 6.16 -8.57
C ARG A 336 12.21 6.79 -7.22
N ALA A 337 11.11 7.53 -7.13
CA ALA A 337 10.64 8.11 -5.88
C ALA A 337 10.26 7.03 -4.85
N MET A 338 9.57 5.97 -5.27
CA MET A 338 9.22 4.84 -4.41
C MET A 338 10.46 4.12 -3.87
N VAL A 339 11.40 3.76 -4.75
CA VAL A 339 12.65 3.05 -4.36
C VAL A 339 13.53 3.93 -3.47
N GLY A 340 13.71 5.21 -3.85
CA GLY A 340 14.48 6.17 -3.05
C GLY A 340 13.89 6.39 -1.66
N ALA A 341 12.56 6.51 -1.55
CA ALA A 341 11.86 6.57 -0.27
C ALA A 341 12.08 5.30 0.55
N GLY A 342 12.08 4.12 -0.09
CA GLY A 342 12.38 2.85 0.57
C GLY A 342 13.74 2.84 1.24
N PHE A 343 14.81 3.16 0.52
CA PHE A 343 16.16 3.25 1.08
C PHE A 343 16.29 4.33 2.16
N PHE A 344 15.64 5.46 1.98
CA PHE A 344 15.58 6.51 3.00
C PHE A 344 14.91 5.99 4.29
N MET A 345 13.82 5.24 4.18
CA MET A 345 13.12 4.65 5.33
C MET A 345 13.99 3.60 6.06
N VAL A 346 14.79 2.81 5.33
CA VAL A 346 15.82 1.92 5.94
C VAL A 346 16.77 2.75 6.81
N LEU A 347 17.35 3.79 6.24
CA LEU A 347 18.34 4.63 6.94
C LEU A 347 17.72 5.25 8.21
N VAL A 348 16.55 5.87 8.10
CA VAL A 348 15.88 6.51 9.25
C VAL A 348 15.60 5.49 10.35
N SER A 349 15.06 4.33 10.02
CA SER A 349 14.71 3.31 11.01
C SER A 349 15.93 2.71 11.71
N LEU A 350 17.02 2.48 10.98
CA LEU A 350 18.29 2.03 11.55
C LEU A 350 18.90 3.07 12.49
N VAL A 351 18.88 4.34 12.11
CA VAL A 351 19.39 5.45 12.96
C VAL A 351 18.54 5.57 14.23
N VAL A 352 17.22 5.56 14.12
CA VAL A 352 16.31 5.61 15.28
C VAL A 352 16.55 4.42 16.20
N PHE A 353 16.63 3.20 15.65
CA PHE A 353 16.91 2.00 16.43
C PHE A 353 18.24 2.07 17.15
N TYR A 354 19.32 2.47 16.45
CA TYR A 354 20.66 2.60 17.04
C TYR A 354 20.68 3.60 18.20
N LEU A 355 20.13 4.81 18.00
CA LEU A 355 20.08 5.84 19.03
C LEU A 355 19.22 5.42 20.22
N ALA A 356 18.09 4.77 19.96
CA ALA A 356 17.21 4.27 21.00
C ALA A 356 17.85 3.13 21.81
N LYS A 357 18.61 2.22 21.16
CA LYS A 357 19.34 1.14 21.82
C LYS A 357 20.50 1.65 22.71
N LYS A 358 21.11 2.76 22.32
CA LYS A 358 22.23 3.40 23.06
C LYS A 358 21.75 4.43 24.10
N ASP A 359 20.44 4.58 24.31
CA ASP A 359 19.81 5.61 25.15
C ASP A 359 20.24 7.05 24.79
N LYS A 360 20.63 7.27 23.52
CA LYS A 360 21.05 8.55 22.96
C LYS A 360 19.93 9.28 22.17
N LEU A 361 18.72 8.76 22.19
CA LEU A 361 17.62 9.32 21.42
C LEU A 361 17.33 10.79 21.79
N PHE A 362 17.41 11.14 23.08
CA PHE A 362 17.21 12.51 23.58
C PHE A 362 18.34 13.49 23.23
N THR A 363 19.52 13.00 22.87
CA THR A 363 20.61 13.86 22.38
C THR A 363 20.37 14.26 20.91
N ALA A 364 19.61 13.46 20.16
CA ALA A 364 19.28 13.69 18.76
C ALA A 364 17.97 14.48 18.60
N LYS A 365 17.80 15.60 19.30
CA LYS A 365 16.57 16.42 19.29
C LYS A 365 16.07 16.74 17.86
N LYS A 366 16.98 17.07 16.94
CA LYS A 366 16.61 17.38 15.53
C LYS A 366 15.88 16.20 14.87
N LEU A 367 16.33 14.98 15.10
CA LEU A 367 15.68 13.77 14.58
C LEU A 367 14.29 13.57 15.21
N LEU A 368 14.16 13.75 16.54
CA LEU A 368 12.87 13.66 17.20
C LEU A 368 11.86 14.70 16.68
N TYR A 369 12.29 15.92 16.35
CA TYR A 369 11.45 16.94 15.73
C TYR A 369 11.12 16.59 14.25
N ALA A 370 12.00 15.91 13.56
CA ALA A 370 11.80 15.52 12.17
C ALA A 370 10.83 14.34 12.01
N LEU A 371 10.87 13.34 12.91
CA LEU A 371 10.11 12.09 12.79
C LEU A 371 8.60 12.29 12.58
N PRO A 372 7.89 13.21 13.27
CA PRO A 372 6.48 13.48 13.00
C PRO A 372 6.19 13.93 11.56
N TRP A 373 7.13 14.59 10.90
CA TRP A 373 7.02 15.03 9.51
C TRP A 373 7.43 13.94 8.52
N LEU A 374 8.40 13.12 8.90
CA LEU A 374 8.86 12.00 8.07
C LEU A 374 7.81 10.90 7.89
N VAL A 375 6.72 10.93 8.67
CA VAL A 375 5.58 10.03 8.46
C VAL A 375 4.94 10.14 7.08
N ILE A 376 5.16 11.25 6.36
CA ILE A 376 4.64 11.41 4.99
C ILE A 376 5.38 10.53 3.96
N VAL A 377 6.62 10.13 4.24
CA VAL A 377 7.46 9.40 3.29
C VAL A 377 6.85 8.07 2.83
N PRO A 378 6.38 7.17 3.73
CA PRO A 378 5.73 5.94 3.31
C PRO A 378 4.44 6.18 2.51
N PHE A 379 3.69 7.25 2.77
CA PHE A 379 2.49 7.58 1.97
C PHE A 379 2.85 8.01 0.55
N ILE A 380 3.92 8.79 0.38
CA ILE A 380 4.45 9.15 -0.94
C ILE A 380 4.89 7.88 -1.67
N ALA A 381 5.64 6.98 -1.00
CA ALA A 381 6.09 5.72 -1.59
C ALA A 381 4.90 4.85 -2.05
N ASN A 382 3.87 4.69 -1.21
CA ASN A 382 2.66 3.94 -1.53
C ASN A 382 1.90 4.55 -2.72
N SER A 383 1.75 5.87 -2.77
CA SER A 383 1.10 6.57 -3.89
C SER A 383 1.88 6.39 -5.19
N CYS A 384 3.20 6.50 -5.13
CA CYS A 384 4.07 6.22 -6.28
C CYS A 384 3.96 4.76 -6.73
N GLY A 385 3.86 3.80 -5.80
CA GLY A 385 3.62 2.39 -6.11
C GLY A 385 2.32 2.17 -6.89
N TRP A 386 1.23 2.80 -6.47
CA TRP A 386 -0.05 2.75 -7.20
C TRP A 386 0.04 3.39 -8.59
N ILE A 387 0.74 4.51 -8.74
CA ILE A 387 0.99 5.12 -10.05
C ILE A 387 1.73 4.13 -10.95
N VAL A 388 2.76 3.47 -10.46
CA VAL A 388 3.49 2.45 -11.21
C VAL A 388 2.60 1.27 -11.59
N ALA A 389 1.79 0.75 -10.66
CA ALA A 389 0.90 -0.37 -10.91
C ALA A 389 -0.14 -0.06 -11.99
N GLU A 390 -0.87 1.05 -11.85
CA GLU A 390 -2.03 1.37 -12.68
C GLU A 390 -1.67 2.08 -13.99
N MET A 391 -0.72 3.00 -13.95
CA MET A 391 -0.25 3.66 -15.17
C MET A 391 0.63 2.75 -16.01
N GLY A 392 1.34 1.80 -15.39
CA GLY A 392 2.14 0.80 -16.09
C GLY A 392 1.32 -0.23 -16.86
N ARG A 393 0.02 -0.35 -16.60
CA ARG A 393 -0.90 -1.19 -17.34
C ARG A 393 -1.47 -0.51 -18.59
N GLN A 394 -1.45 0.83 -18.63
CA GLN A 394 -2.04 1.56 -19.76
C GLN A 394 -1.41 1.19 -21.13
N PRO A 395 -2.22 1.20 -22.23
CA PRO A 395 -3.60 1.68 -22.33
C PRO A 395 -4.69 0.68 -21.89
N TRP A 396 -4.31 -0.43 -21.28
CA TRP A 396 -5.22 -1.49 -20.88
C TRP A 396 -5.90 -1.20 -19.54
N LEU A 397 -7.18 -1.49 -19.46
CA LEU A 397 -7.91 -1.62 -18.20
C LEU A 397 -7.78 -3.06 -17.68
N VAL A 398 -7.90 -4.03 -18.57
CA VAL A 398 -7.55 -5.44 -18.33
C VAL A 398 -6.57 -5.85 -19.42
N MET A 399 -5.37 -6.25 -19.03
CA MET A 399 -4.23 -6.48 -19.91
C MET A 399 -4.61 -7.38 -21.10
N GLY A 400 -4.52 -6.84 -22.31
CA GLY A 400 -4.80 -7.54 -23.56
C GLY A 400 -6.29 -7.86 -23.86
N LEU A 401 -7.22 -7.53 -22.94
CA LEU A 401 -8.64 -7.86 -23.07
C LEU A 401 -9.54 -6.63 -23.23
N GLN A 402 -9.34 -5.60 -22.43
CA GLN A 402 -10.16 -4.39 -22.46
C GLN A 402 -9.28 -3.15 -22.32
N LYS A 403 -9.42 -2.20 -23.25
CA LYS A 403 -8.73 -0.92 -23.12
C LYS A 403 -9.46 0.00 -22.11
N THR A 404 -8.74 0.94 -21.53
CA THR A 404 -9.31 1.88 -20.55
C THR A 404 -10.44 2.72 -21.14
N VAL A 405 -10.34 3.09 -22.41
CA VAL A 405 -11.40 3.84 -23.12
C VAL A 405 -12.70 3.07 -23.24
N ASP A 406 -12.63 1.75 -23.30
CA ASP A 406 -13.79 0.86 -23.46
C ASP A 406 -14.45 0.46 -22.14
N GLY A 407 -13.86 0.84 -21.00
CA GLY A 407 -14.39 0.51 -19.67
C GLY A 407 -15.27 1.58 -19.04
N VAL A 408 -15.28 2.80 -19.59
CA VAL A 408 -16.03 3.94 -19.05
C VAL A 408 -17.50 3.84 -19.38
N SER A 409 -18.34 4.33 -18.47
CA SER A 409 -19.81 4.36 -18.66
C SER A 409 -20.20 5.26 -19.83
N PRO A 410 -21.01 4.78 -20.80
CA PRO A 410 -21.29 5.50 -22.04
C PRO A 410 -22.26 6.67 -21.87
N ASN A 411 -23.04 6.69 -20.79
CA ASN A 411 -24.14 7.65 -20.59
C ASN A 411 -23.78 8.81 -19.65
N LEU A 412 -22.49 8.99 -19.35
CA LEU A 412 -22.02 10.06 -18.45
C LEU A 412 -21.60 11.30 -19.23
N THR A 413 -21.94 12.44 -18.67
CA THR A 413 -21.46 13.75 -19.14
C THR A 413 -20.24 14.20 -18.29
N SER A 414 -19.36 15.00 -18.90
CA SER A 414 -18.22 15.62 -18.18
C SER A 414 -18.67 16.40 -16.94
N ALA A 415 -19.85 17.04 -16.98
CA ALA A 415 -20.40 17.81 -15.86
C ALA A 415 -20.79 16.90 -14.67
N GLU A 416 -21.39 15.74 -14.90
CA GLU A 416 -21.76 14.76 -13.86
C GLU A 416 -20.50 14.19 -13.20
N ILE A 417 -19.49 13.83 -14.00
CA ILE A 417 -18.22 13.33 -13.48
C ILE A 417 -17.52 14.41 -12.63
N MET A 418 -17.46 15.65 -13.10
CA MET A 418 -16.88 16.75 -12.33
C MET A 418 -17.64 17.00 -11.02
N PHE A 419 -18.97 16.97 -11.05
CA PHE A 419 -19.79 17.12 -9.84
C PHE A 419 -19.46 16.06 -8.79
N THR A 420 -19.44 14.78 -9.18
CA THR A 420 -19.13 13.68 -8.27
C THR A 420 -17.67 13.69 -7.83
N MET A 421 -16.73 14.03 -8.71
CA MET A 421 -15.31 14.17 -8.39
C MET A 421 -15.06 15.26 -7.33
N ILE A 422 -15.68 16.43 -7.50
CA ILE A 422 -15.59 17.52 -6.51
C ILE A 422 -16.26 17.09 -5.20
N GLY A 423 -17.44 16.49 -5.27
CA GLY A 423 -18.18 16.01 -4.11
C GLY A 423 -17.38 15.01 -3.27
N PHE A 424 -16.78 13.98 -3.90
CA PHE A 424 -15.91 13.02 -3.21
C PHE A 424 -14.61 13.66 -2.68
N THR A 425 -14.01 14.56 -3.44
CA THR A 425 -12.80 15.27 -2.97
C THR A 425 -13.09 16.08 -1.71
N VAL A 426 -14.20 16.83 -1.68
CA VAL A 426 -14.62 17.61 -0.50
C VAL A 426 -14.95 16.68 0.67
N LEU A 427 -15.71 15.61 0.43
CA LEU A 427 -16.04 14.62 1.47
C LEU A 427 -14.77 14.02 2.09
N TYR A 428 -13.84 13.57 1.26
CA TYR A 428 -12.60 12.97 1.73
C TYR A 428 -11.72 13.98 2.49
N LEU A 429 -11.66 15.22 2.02
CA LEU A 429 -10.95 16.29 2.73
C LEU A 429 -11.54 16.51 4.12
N LEU A 430 -12.86 16.54 4.27
CA LEU A 430 -13.52 16.64 5.56
C LEU A 430 -13.24 15.44 6.46
N LEU A 431 -13.26 14.23 5.90
CA LEU A 431 -12.95 13.01 6.64
C LEU A 431 -11.50 13.00 7.14
N ILE A 432 -10.51 13.35 6.31
CA ILE A 432 -9.11 13.37 6.74
C ILE A 432 -8.83 14.46 7.78
N ILE A 433 -9.41 15.66 7.61
CA ILE A 433 -9.29 16.73 8.59
C ILE A 433 -9.89 16.29 9.94
N THR A 434 -11.07 15.65 9.92
CA THR A 434 -11.72 15.12 11.12
C THR A 434 -10.88 14.03 11.78
N ALA A 435 -10.36 13.08 10.99
CA ALA A 435 -9.51 12.00 11.50
C ALA A 435 -8.24 12.55 12.16
N LEU A 436 -7.55 13.46 11.48
CA LEU A 436 -6.33 14.09 12.01
C LEU A 436 -6.62 14.92 13.25
N TYR A 437 -7.72 15.66 13.29
CA TYR A 437 -8.14 16.44 14.46
C TYR A 437 -8.41 15.54 15.67
N ILE A 438 -9.20 14.46 15.48
CA ILE A 438 -9.53 13.52 16.56
C ILE A 438 -8.26 12.81 17.04
N ALA A 439 -7.44 12.29 16.12
CA ALA A 439 -6.20 11.61 16.45
C ALA A 439 -5.22 12.53 17.18
N PHE A 440 -5.01 13.75 16.68
CA PHE A 440 -4.10 14.71 17.34
C PHE A 440 -4.61 15.15 18.71
N ARG A 441 -5.92 15.41 18.85
CA ARG A 441 -6.54 15.72 20.14
C ARG A 441 -6.37 14.57 21.14
N PHE A 442 -6.55 13.33 20.68
CA PHE A 442 -6.34 12.13 21.50
C PHE A 442 -4.87 11.99 21.92
N ILE A 443 -3.93 12.06 20.96
CA ILE A 443 -2.49 12.01 21.23
C ILE A 443 -2.08 13.05 22.25
N ARG A 444 -2.55 14.29 22.11
CA ARG A 444 -2.19 15.40 23.01
C ARG A 444 -2.69 15.20 24.43
N ARG A 445 -3.91 14.65 24.61
CA ARG A 445 -4.56 14.55 25.92
C ARG A 445 -4.21 13.29 26.70
N THR A 446 -3.84 12.21 26.03
CA THR A 446 -3.58 10.93 26.69
C THR A 446 -2.17 10.89 27.26
N GLN A 447 -2.04 10.72 28.56
CA GLN A 447 -0.77 10.51 29.27
C GLN A 447 -0.64 9.04 29.67
N ILE A 448 0.58 8.51 29.57
CA ILE A 448 0.94 7.15 29.97
C ILE A 448 1.98 7.25 31.10
N THR A 449 1.53 7.56 32.29
CA THR A 449 2.40 7.59 33.46
C THR A 449 2.99 6.22 33.76
N PRO A 450 4.28 6.11 34.15
CA PRO A 450 4.83 4.88 34.70
C PRO A 450 3.98 4.43 35.90
N ALA A 451 3.83 3.13 36.07
CA ALA A 451 3.31 2.64 37.34
C ALA A 451 4.34 3.02 38.41
N ILE A 452 4.05 4.02 39.21
CA ILE A 452 4.89 4.37 40.36
C ILE A 452 4.94 3.10 41.22
N GLU A 453 6.13 2.60 41.51
CA GLU A 453 6.32 1.63 42.59
C GLU A 453 5.72 2.26 43.84
N GLY A 454 4.57 1.72 44.25
CA GLY A 454 3.95 2.11 45.49
C GLY A 454 4.97 1.86 46.57
N GLY A 455 5.51 2.93 47.09
CA GLY A 455 6.32 2.88 48.32
C GLY A 455 5.50 2.25 49.45
N LYS A 456 6.12 1.22 49.99
CA LYS A 456 5.81 0.38 51.15
C LYS A 456 4.89 -0.81 50.90
#